data_11be9f145b34c7c89e2f4703c40fa1c2
#
_entry.id   11be9f145b34c7c89e2f4703c40fa1c2
#
_cell.length_a   1.000
_cell.length_b   1.000
_cell.length_c   1.000
_cell.angle_alpha   90.00
_cell.angle_beta   90.00
_cell.angle_gamma   90.00
#
_symmetry.space_group_name_H-M   'P 1'
#
loop_
_entity.id
_entity.type
_entity.pdbx_description
1 polymer ?
#
loop_
_entity_poly.entity_id
_entity_poly.type
_entity_poly.pdbx_seq_one_letter_code
_entity_poly.pdbx_strand_id
1 'polypeptide(L)'
;MHQKILLASGDSFTDPKFFSGDKSIDRKLRGGWPMWPELLGKELNLKVINTADSGRGNDYIAKQVLDKIYEYGDQIDTCVIVWSNADRHDFHDKKKNLINIPHDLLSIWGKKKPIHRIQLNILARSYSELFSEEGENKFWENLLNESFRYMWLVAEACAKYNIKFIFRQGVVLLDYNLWNEIYEEGLICDDYQLKEVDYYALCDTNKYALMLDKHYKKNIVYPFWEYDNSIASITDKNSNKLTISKTDRHPNAQGQVMMSRFLHAALANVS
;
A
#
# COMPACT_ATOMS: atom_id res chain seq x y z
N MET A 1 -15.01 12.17 29.42
CA MET A 1 -14.13 12.44 28.25
C MET A 1 -14.18 11.22 27.35
N HIS A 2 -14.41 11.40 26.04
CA HIS A 2 -14.35 10.30 25.10
C HIS A 2 -12.88 9.89 24.89
N GLN A 3 -12.65 8.59 24.79
CA GLN A 3 -11.31 8.07 24.48
C GLN A 3 -10.89 8.55 23.07
N LYS A 4 -9.70 9.12 22.96
CA LYS A 4 -9.15 9.56 21.68
C LYS A 4 -8.85 8.37 20.76
N ILE A 5 -8.75 8.61 19.46
CA ILE A 5 -8.71 7.60 18.42
C ILE A 5 -7.32 7.55 17.77
N LEU A 6 -6.81 6.33 17.59
CA LEU A 6 -5.80 5.99 16.60
C LEU A 6 -6.50 5.53 15.32
N LEU A 7 -6.39 6.31 14.26
CA LEU A 7 -6.82 5.91 12.92
C LEU A 7 -5.68 5.22 12.20
N ALA A 8 -5.88 3.98 11.79
CA ALA A 8 -4.92 3.20 11.03
C ALA A 8 -5.51 2.75 9.69
N SER A 9 -4.69 2.71 8.66
CA SER A 9 -5.07 2.18 7.34
C SER A 9 -3.87 1.61 6.60
N GLY A 10 -4.14 0.82 5.58
CA GLY A 10 -3.13 0.17 4.75
C GLY A 10 -3.71 -1.02 3.99
N ASP A 11 -2.81 -1.86 3.52
CA ASP A 11 -3.14 -3.12 2.84
C ASP A 11 -3.02 -4.33 3.79
N SER A 12 -2.64 -5.49 3.24
CA SER A 12 -2.48 -6.75 3.98
C SER A 12 -1.49 -6.71 5.16
N PHE A 13 -0.56 -5.75 5.18
CA PHE A 13 0.35 -5.53 6.31
C PHE A 13 -0.33 -4.94 7.53
N THR A 14 -1.53 -4.39 7.34
CA THR A 14 -2.30 -3.65 8.36
C THR A 14 -3.68 -4.27 8.61
N ASP A 15 -4.18 -5.10 7.68
CA ASP A 15 -5.53 -5.67 7.73
C ASP A 15 -5.72 -6.61 8.93
N PRO A 16 -6.68 -6.31 9.85
CA PRO A 16 -6.94 -7.14 11.02
C PRO A 16 -7.52 -8.52 10.69
N LYS A 17 -7.99 -8.70 9.45
CA LYS A 17 -8.55 -9.97 8.96
C LYS A 17 -7.55 -10.75 8.10
N PHE A 18 -6.33 -10.23 7.96
CA PHE A 18 -5.33 -10.89 7.13
C PHE A 18 -5.09 -12.33 7.56
N PHE A 19 -5.09 -13.21 6.58
CA PHE A 19 -4.81 -14.62 6.75
C PHE A 19 -4.08 -15.14 5.53
N SER A 20 -2.86 -15.65 5.73
CA SER A 20 -2.04 -16.17 4.64
C SER A 20 -2.74 -17.30 3.88
N GLY A 21 -2.69 -17.20 2.56
CA GLY A 21 -3.19 -18.23 1.64
C GLY A 21 -2.27 -19.45 1.52
N ASP A 22 -1.04 -19.37 2.04
CA ASP A 22 -0.05 -20.44 1.93
C ASP A 22 -0.44 -21.68 2.75
N LYS A 23 -0.91 -22.70 2.05
CA LYS A 23 -1.38 -23.96 2.67
C LYS A 23 -0.24 -24.86 3.17
N SER A 24 1.00 -24.57 2.83
CA SER A 24 2.18 -25.32 3.30
C SER A 24 2.53 -24.99 4.76
N ILE A 25 1.98 -23.89 5.29
CA ILE A 25 2.24 -23.39 6.64
C ILE A 25 1.13 -23.86 7.58
N ASP A 26 1.48 -24.16 8.83
CA ASP A 26 0.48 -24.47 9.88
C ASP A 26 -0.55 -23.34 9.97
N ARG A 27 -1.83 -23.71 9.99
CA ARG A 27 -2.95 -22.77 10.04
C ARG A 27 -2.81 -21.73 11.17
N LYS A 28 -2.27 -22.14 12.33
CA LYS A 28 -2.06 -21.25 13.48
C LYS A 28 -0.99 -20.17 13.24
N LEU A 29 -0.12 -20.37 12.25
CA LEU A 29 0.96 -19.47 11.88
C LEU A 29 0.61 -18.60 10.68
N ARG A 30 -0.64 -18.62 10.17
CA ARG A 30 -1.06 -17.86 9.00
C ARG A 30 -1.71 -16.52 9.32
N GLY A 31 -2.11 -16.27 10.56
CA GLY A 31 -2.81 -15.06 11.00
C GLY A 31 -3.52 -15.25 12.35
N GLY A 32 -4.39 -14.31 12.68
CA GLY A 32 -5.18 -14.36 13.93
C GLY A 32 -4.44 -13.83 15.16
N TRP A 33 -3.32 -13.15 14.97
CA TRP A 33 -2.63 -12.38 16.01
C TRP A 33 -3.00 -10.92 15.95
N PRO A 34 -2.79 -10.14 17.01
CA PRO A 34 -2.96 -8.68 16.97
C PRO A 34 -2.03 -8.05 15.93
N MET A 35 -2.60 -7.22 15.07
CA MET A 35 -1.84 -6.44 14.10
C MET A 35 -1.20 -5.23 14.78
N TRP A 36 -0.25 -4.57 14.11
CA TRP A 36 0.44 -3.41 14.66
C TRP A 36 -0.51 -2.27 15.11
N PRO A 37 -1.67 -2.01 14.48
CA PRO A 37 -2.57 -0.94 14.95
C PRO A 37 -3.13 -1.21 16.35
N GLU A 38 -3.53 -2.46 16.62
CA GLU A 38 -4.07 -2.85 17.93
C GLU A 38 -2.98 -2.78 19.02
N LEU A 39 -1.75 -3.19 18.66
CA LEU A 39 -0.60 -3.12 19.57
C LEU A 39 -0.23 -1.67 19.88
N LEU A 40 -0.14 -0.82 18.85
CA LEU A 40 0.17 0.59 18.98
C LEU A 40 -0.92 1.35 19.74
N GLY A 41 -2.20 1.09 19.44
CA GLY A 41 -3.32 1.70 20.12
C GLY A 41 -3.34 1.39 21.62
N LYS A 42 -3.00 0.14 21.99
CA LYS A 42 -2.84 -0.25 23.40
C LYS A 42 -1.69 0.51 24.08
N GLU A 43 -0.55 0.64 23.41
CA GLU A 43 0.63 1.35 23.93
C GLU A 43 0.38 2.85 24.11
N LEU A 44 -0.37 3.47 23.17
CA LEU A 44 -0.76 4.88 23.24
C LEU A 44 -2.02 5.15 24.09
N ASN A 45 -2.69 4.11 24.58
CA ASN A 45 -3.99 4.20 25.26
C ASN A 45 -5.07 4.88 24.41
N LEU A 46 -5.09 4.58 23.10
CA LEU A 46 -6.06 5.10 22.14
C LEU A 46 -7.04 3.99 21.69
N LYS A 47 -8.27 4.40 21.35
CA LYS A 47 -9.22 3.53 20.65
C LYS A 47 -8.78 3.36 19.20
N VAL A 48 -8.66 2.14 18.72
CA VAL A 48 -8.25 1.87 17.34
C VAL A 48 -9.45 1.87 16.40
N ILE A 49 -9.34 2.61 15.31
CA ILE A 49 -10.15 2.46 14.10
C ILE A 49 -9.17 2.04 13.00
N ASN A 50 -9.27 0.78 12.56
CA ASN A 50 -8.45 0.22 11.50
C ASN A 50 -9.31 0.01 10.26
N THR A 51 -8.99 0.73 9.17
CA THR A 51 -9.74 0.70 7.89
C THR A 51 -9.00 -0.07 6.80
N ALA A 52 -7.90 -0.73 7.16
CA ALA A 52 -7.12 -1.50 6.21
C ALA A 52 -7.89 -2.72 5.67
N ASP A 53 -7.59 -3.07 4.43
CA ASP A 53 -8.14 -4.24 3.78
C ASP A 53 -7.09 -4.81 2.80
N SER A 54 -6.92 -6.12 2.79
CA SER A 54 -5.87 -6.80 2.02
C SER A 54 -6.02 -6.57 0.52
N GLY A 55 -4.89 -6.31 -0.16
CA GLY A 55 -4.84 -6.15 -1.60
C GLY A 55 -5.31 -4.79 -2.12
N ARG A 56 -5.60 -3.82 -1.26
CA ARG A 56 -6.09 -2.49 -1.68
C ARG A 56 -5.00 -1.58 -2.22
N GLY A 57 -5.40 -0.68 -3.11
CA GLY A 57 -4.59 0.39 -3.66
C GLY A 57 -4.63 1.67 -2.81
N ASN A 58 -3.83 2.65 -3.19
CA ASN A 58 -3.68 3.89 -2.46
C ASN A 58 -4.91 4.80 -2.52
N ASP A 59 -5.73 4.69 -3.57
CA ASP A 59 -7.02 5.37 -3.71
C ASP A 59 -8.03 4.90 -2.65
N TYR A 60 -8.17 3.57 -2.46
CA TYR A 60 -9.00 3.01 -1.41
C TYR A 60 -8.52 3.45 -0.03
N ILE A 61 -7.21 3.31 0.24
CA ILE A 61 -6.60 3.69 1.53
C ILE A 61 -6.93 5.16 1.83
N ALA A 62 -6.64 6.07 0.89
CA ALA A 62 -6.91 7.49 1.07
C ALA A 62 -8.39 7.79 1.32
N LYS A 63 -9.28 7.19 0.52
CA LYS A 63 -10.73 7.37 0.67
C LYS A 63 -11.19 6.97 2.06
N GLN A 64 -10.82 5.77 2.53
CA GLN A 64 -11.23 5.28 3.85
C GLN A 64 -10.73 6.19 4.98
N VAL A 65 -9.50 6.66 4.87
CA VAL A 65 -8.92 7.58 5.87
C VAL A 65 -9.63 8.92 5.86
N LEU A 66 -9.85 9.52 4.70
CA LEU A 66 -10.54 10.81 4.58
C LEU A 66 -11.98 10.72 5.11
N ASP A 67 -12.72 9.66 4.76
CA ASP A 67 -14.07 9.42 5.28
C ASP A 67 -14.06 9.41 6.82
N LYS A 68 -13.07 8.76 7.45
CA LYS A 68 -12.95 8.71 8.91
C LYS A 68 -12.47 10.03 9.52
N ILE A 69 -11.59 10.76 8.88
CA ILE A 69 -11.18 12.10 9.32
C ILE A 69 -12.40 13.04 9.32
N TYR A 70 -13.23 13.00 8.29
CA TYR A 70 -14.46 13.83 8.24
C TYR A 70 -15.54 13.38 9.22
N GLU A 71 -15.63 12.08 9.53
CA GLU A 71 -16.58 11.53 10.48
C GLU A 71 -16.22 11.86 11.94
N TYR A 72 -14.94 11.75 12.31
CA TYR A 72 -14.48 11.83 13.70
C TYR A 72 -13.72 13.12 14.03
N GLY A 73 -13.14 13.78 13.03
CA GLY A 73 -12.48 15.07 13.18
C GLY A 73 -11.46 15.12 14.32
N ASP A 74 -11.69 16.03 15.27
CA ASP A 74 -10.85 16.28 16.44
C ASP A 74 -10.83 15.15 17.49
N GLN A 75 -11.66 14.13 17.35
CA GLN A 75 -11.60 12.93 18.18
C GLN A 75 -10.39 12.04 17.80
N ILE A 76 -9.89 12.16 16.57
CA ILE A 76 -8.68 11.45 16.13
C ILE A 76 -7.48 12.19 16.70
N ASP A 77 -6.69 11.48 17.50
CA ASP A 77 -5.42 11.97 18.04
C ASP A 77 -4.27 11.72 17.07
N THR A 78 -4.24 10.50 16.55
CA THR A 78 -3.13 9.99 15.74
C THR A 78 -3.65 9.26 14.52
N CYS A 79 -3.03 9.49 13.36
CA CYS A 79 -3.28 8.77 12.11
C CYS A 79 -2.00 8.12 11.62
N VAL A 80 -2.01 6.81 11.41
CA VAL A 80 -0.85 6.05 10.89
C VAL A 80 -1.27 5.26 9.65
N ILE A 81 -0.59 5.53 8.54
CA ILE A 81 -0.91 4.90 7.26
C ILE A 81 0.31 4.16 6.72
N VAL A 82 0.06 2.91 6.35
CA VAL A 82 1.01 2.06 5.62
C VAL A 82 0.53 1.97 4.18
N TRP A 83 1.12 2.81 3.32
CA TRP A 83 0.75 2.92 1.91
C TRP A 83 1.16 1.68 1.12
N SER A 84 0.38 1.35 0.10
CA SER A 84 0.59 0.22 -0.80
C SER A 84 1.38 0.64 -2.05
N ASN A 85 1.54 -0.28 -3.02
CA ASN A 85 2.13 0.03 -4.31
C ASN A 85 1.33 1.11 -5.05
N ALA A 86 2.02 1.96 -5.80
CA ALA A 86 1.39 3.00 -6.61
C ALA A 86 0.63 2.43 -7.81
N ASP A 87 1.02 1.26 -8.28
CA ASP A 87 0.44 0.56 -9.43
C ASP A 87 -0.80 -0.26 -9.08
N ARG A 88 -1.23 -0.28 -7.82
CA ARG A 88 -2.49 -0.92 -7.41
C ARG A 88 -3.65 0.03 -7.60
N HIS A 89 -4.54 -0.33 -8.52
CA HIS A 89 -5.81 0.36 -8.75
C HIS A 89 -6.99 -0.50 -8.36
N ASP A 90 -7.94 0.11 -7.66
CA ASP A 90 -9.17 -0.53 -7.24
C ASP A 90 -10.33 -0.16 -8.16
N PHE A 91 -10.89 -1.15 -8.86
CA PHE A 91 -12.04 -0.99 -9.74
C PHE A 91 -13.23 -1.80 -9.22
N HIS A 92 -14.43 -1.29 -9.44
CA HIS A 92 -15.63 -2.07 -9.20
C HIS A 92 -16.14 -2.64 -10.52
N ASP A 93 -16.30 -3.95 -10.58
CA ASP A 93 -17.01 -4.59 -11.68
C ASP A 93 -18.52 -4.26 -11.63
N LYS A 94 -19.26 -4.67 -12.67
CA LYS A 94 -20.73 -4.47 -12.74
C LYS A 94 -21.50 -5.11 -11.57
N LYS A 95 -20.90 -6.07 -10.86
CA LYS A 95 -21.45 -6.75 -9.68
C LYS A 95 -20.99 -6.13 -8.36
N LYS A 96 -20.31 -4.97 -8.43
CA LYS A 96 -19.68 -4.30 -7.28
C LYS A 96 -18.56 -5.10 -6.62
N ASN A 97 -18.02 -6.13 -7.29
CA ASN A 97 -16.79 -6.78 -6.81
C ASN A 97 -15.64 -5.83 -7.07
N LEU A 98 -14.79 -5.69 -6.07
CA LEU A 98 -13.58 -4.90 -6.21
C LEU A 98 -12.53 -5.74 -6.93
N ILE A 99 -11.98 -5.19 -8.00
CA ILE A 99 -10.87 -5.77 -8.78
C ILE A 99 -9.65 -4.90 -8.53
N ASN A 100 -8.57 -5.51 -8.14
CA ASN A 100 -7.28 -4.85 -7.97
C ASN A 100 -6.36 -5.21 -9.14
N ILE A 101 -5.90 -4.21 -9.88
CA ILE A 101 -4.91 -4.37 -10.93
C ILE A 101 -3.55 -3.93 -10.34
N PRO A 102 -2.45 -4.65 -10.59
CA PRO A 102 -2.26 -5.83 -11.45
C PRO A 102 -2.50 -7.18 -10.76
N HIS A 103 -2.59 -7.23 -9.45
CA HIS A 103 -2.55 -8.46 -8.67
C HIS A 103 -3.64 -9.48 -9.04
N ASP A 104 -4.85 -8.99 -9.29
CA ASP A 104 -5.96 -9.86 -9.69
C ASP A 104 -5.85 -10.34 -11.13
N LEU A 105 -5.12 -9.64 -11.99
CA LEU A 105 -4.84 -10.09 -13.36
C LEU A 105 -4.10 -11.43 -13.34
N LEU A 106 -3.03 -11.56 -12.57
CA LEU A 106 -2.27 -12.81 -12.44
C LEU A 106 -3.11 -13.93 -11.81
N SER A 107 -3.90 -13.62 -10.77
CA SER A 107 -4.72 -14.60 -10.09
C SER A 107 -5.87 -15.14 -10.96
N ILE A 108 -6.43 -14.31 -11.83
CA ILE A 108 -7.51 -14.67 -12.78
C ILE A 108 -6.93 -15.50 -13.92
N TRP A 109 -5.74 -15.14 -14.42
CA TRP A 109 -5.04 -15.85 -15.49
C TRP A 109 -4.70 -17.28 -15.11
N GLY A 110 -4.18 -17.51 -13.91
CA GLY A 110 -3.87 -18.85 -13.41
C GLY A 110 -5.07 -19.80 -13.32
N LYS A 111 -6.29 -19.28 -13.33
CA LYS A 111 -7.54 -20.09 -13.23
C LYS A 111 -8.11 -20.58 -14.57
N LYS A 112 -7.46 -20.28 -15.71
CA LYS A 112 -7.77 -20.80 -17.07
C LYS A 112 -9.25 -20.75 -17.51
N LYS A 113 -10.06 -19.78 -17.07
CA LYS A 113 -11.46 -19.66 -17.51
C LYS A 113 -11.54 -18.81 -18.79
N PRO A 114 -12.12 -19.33 -19.91
CA PRO A 114 -12.11 -18.65 -21.22
C PRO A 114 -12.75 -17.26 -21.24
N ILE A 115 -13.79 -17.03 -20.45
CA ILE A 115 -14.52 -15.74 -20.41
C ILE A 115 -13.67 -14.64 -19.79
N HIS A 116 -12.88 -14.96 -18.77
CA HIS A 116 -11.97 -14.00 -18.15
C HIS A 116 -10.81 -13.63 -19.07
N ARG A 117 -10.38 -14.56 -19.95
CA ARG A 117 -9.32 -14.32 -20.92
C ARG A 117 -9.66 -13.23 -21.93
N ILE A 118 -10.93 -13.15 -22.38
CA ILE A 118 -11.40 -12.11 -23.30
C ILE A 118 -11.44 -10.74 -22.60
N GLN A 119 -11.91 -10.67 -21.37
CA GLN A 119 -11.96 -9.42 -20.60
C GLN A 119 -10.55 -8.92 -20.25
N LEU A 120 -9.65 -9.82 -19.93
CA LEU A 120 -8.25 -9.51 -19.68
C LEU A 120 -7.52 -9.05 -20.94
N ASN A 121 -7.77 -9.66 -22.09
CA ASN A 121 -7.22 -9.22 -23.37
C ASN A 121 -7.70 -7.80 -23.76
N ILE A 122 -8.95 -7.46 -23.45
CA ILE A 122 -9.49 -6.10 -23.67
C ILE A 122 -8.79 -5.11 -22.73
N LEU A 123 -8.63 -5.47 -21.46
CA LEU A 123 -7.93 -4.64 -20.49
C LEU A 123 -6.45 -4.49 -20.85
N ALA A 124 -5.77 -5.59 -21.16
CA ALA A 124 -4.36 -5.60 -21.58
C ALA A 124 -4.16 -4.78 -22.87
N ARG A 125 -5.06 -4.87 -23.84
CA ARG A 125 -5.03 -4.02 -25.05
C ARG A 125 -5.26 -2.54 -24.74
N SER A 126 -6.20 -2.23 -23.87
CA SER A 126 -6.44 -0.84 -23.44
C SER A 126 -5.21 -0.29 -22.69
N TYR A 127 -4.52 -1.14 -21.95
CA TYR A 127 -3.24 -0.76 -21.32
C TYR A 127 -2.08 -0.70 -22.35
N SER A 128 -2.02 -1.60 -23.34
CA SER A 128 -0.96 -1.57 -24.36
C SER A 128 -1.05 -0.35 -25.28
N GLU A 129 -2.25 0.19 -25.53
CA GLU A 129 -2.43 1.46 -26.25
C GLU A 129 -1.89 2.67 -25.43
N LEU A 130 -1.85 2.54 -24.09
CA LEU A 130 -1.22 3.52 -23.19
C LEU A 130 0.31 3.41 -23.17
N PHE A 131 0.87 2.26 -23.59
CA PHE A 131 2.31 1.95 -23.58
C PHE A 131 3.02 2.21 -24.92
N SER A 132 2.64 3.23 -25.69
CA SER A 132 3.53 3.75 -26.73
C SER A 132 4.80 4.36 -26.09
N GLU A 133 5.95 4.40 -26.78
CA GLU A 133 7.24 4.87 -26.18
C GLU A 133 7.14 6.22 -25.44
N GLU A 134 6.29 7.13 -25.91
CA GLU A 134 5.97 8.37 -25.19
C GLU A 134 4.92 8.17 -24.07
N GLY A 135 4.09 7.13 -24.15
CA GLY A 135 3.03 6.83 -23.22
C GLY A 135 3.51 6.17 -21.94
N GLU A 136 4.63 5.43 -21.97
CA GLU A 136 5.12 4.67 -20.82
C GLU A 136 5.54 5.55 -19.66
N ASN A 137 6.39 6.53 -19.93
CA ASN A 137 6.80 7.49 -18.90
C ASN A 137 5.59 8.22 -18.32
N LYS A 138 4.63 8.61 -19.17
CA LYS A 138 3.37 9.25 -18.71
C LYS A 138 2.50 8.33 -17.89
N PHE A 139 2.47 7.03 -18.19
CA PHE A 139 1.72 6.06 -17.39
C PHE A 139 2.29 5.98 -15.98
N TRP A 140 3.59 5.76 -15.83
CA TRP A 140 4.25 5.71 -14.53
C TRP A 140 4.17 7.03 -13.78
N GLU A 141 4.37 8.15 -14.47
CA GLU A 141 4.15 9.48 -13.91
C GLU A 141 2.73 9.66 -13.36
N ASN A 142 1.71 9.20 -14.10
CA ASN A 142 0.32 9.30 -13.65
C ASN A 142 0.05 8.46 -12.40
N LEU A 143 0.53 7.22 -12.35
CA LEU A 143 0.40 6.35 -11.18
C LEU A 143 1.04 6.97 -9.93
N LEU A 144 2.27 7.48 -10.08
CA LEU A 144 2.98 8.16 -9.02
C LEU A 144 2.28 9.46 -8.62
N ASN A 145 1.85 10.27 -9.61
CA ASN A 145 1.11 11.51 -9.37
C ASN A 145 -0.18 11.25 -8.57
N GLU A 146 -0.94 10.21 -8.92
CA GLU A 146 -2.15 9.86 -8.18
C GLU A 146 -1.83 9.42 -6.76
N SER A 147 -0.87 8.52 -6.57
CA SER A 147 -0.49 8.04 -5.25
C SER A 147 0.00 9.16 -4.34
N PHE A 148 0.92 10.01 -4.82
CA PHE A 148 1.42 11.13 -4.03
C PHE A 148 0.35 12.22 -3.81
N ARG A 149 -0.58 12.40 -4.76
CA ARG A 149 -1.72 13.29 -4.56
C ARG A 149 -2.64 12.81 -3.44
N TYR A 150 -2.91 11.49 -3.37
CA TYR A 150 -3.69 10.93 -2.27
C TYR A 150 -3.00 11.12 -0.91
N MET A 151 -1.70 10.87 -0.86
CA MET A 151 -0.90 11.11 0.35
C MET A 151 -0.96 12.59 0.78
N TRP A 152 -0.80 13.50 -0.18
CA TRP A 152 -0.90 14.93 0.06
C TRP A 152 -2.27 15.32 0.62
N LEU A 153 -3.36 14.87 0.01
CA LEU A 153 -4.73 15.16 0.46
C LEU A 153 -4.98 14.68 1.89
N VAL A 154 -4.49 13.50 2.23
CA VAL A 154 -4.62 12.98 3.59
C VAL A 154 -3.76 13.76 4.58
N ALA A 155 -2.54 14.15 4.21
CA ALA A 155 -1.68 14.99 5.06
C ALA A 155 -2.33 16.34 5.36
N GLU A 156 -2.88 17.01 4.33
CA GLU A 156 -3.62 18.27 4.48
C GLU A 156 -4.86 18.10 5.39
N ALA A 157 -5.59 17.01 5.25
CA ALA A 157 -6.72 16.73 6.12
C ALA A 157 -6.27 16.51 7.56
N CYS A 158 -5.20 15.76 7.80
CA CYS A 158 -4.64 15.60 9.14
C CYS A 158 -4.21 16.95 9.73
N ALA A 159 -3.49 17.76 8.96
CA ALA A 159 -3.06 19.09 9.40
C ALA A 159 -4.23 20.01 9.73
N LYS A 160 -5.29 20.02 8.92
CA LYS A 160 -6.51 20.80 9.15
C LYS A 160 -7.19 20.48 10.48
N TYR A 161 -7.19 19.23 10.90
CA TYR A 161 -7.81 18.78 12.15
C TYR A 161 -6.81 18.63 13.31
N ASN A 162 -5.56 19.09 13.16
CA ASN A 162 -4.49 18.95 14.15
C ASN A 162 -4.24 17.51 14.56
N ILE A 163 -4.40 16.57 13.62
CA ILE A 163 -4.16 15.15 13.84
C ILE A 163 -2.67 14.89 13.67
N LYS A 164 -2.03 14.29 14.67
CA LYS A 164 -0.67 13.78 14.55
C LYS A 164 -0.63 12.62 13.57
N PHE A 165 0.27 12.62 12.58
CA PHE A 165 0.27 11.55 11.59
C PHE A 165 1.66 11.07 11.20
N ILE A 166 1.71 9.81 10.74
CA ILE A 166 2.89 9.19 10.13
C ILE A 166 2.47 8.40 8.90
N PHE A 167 3.22 8.57 7.82
CA PHE A 167 3.12 7.80 6.60
C PHE A 167 4.35 6.89 6.44
N ARG A 168 4.08 5.66 6.05
CA ARG A 168 5.08 4.66 5.74
C ARG A 168 4.72 3.94 4.46
N GLN A 169 5.72 3.55 3.70
CA GLN A 169 5.54 2.62 2.60
C GLN A 169 5.50 1.20 3.16
N GLY A 170 4.47 0.43 2.84
CA GLY A 170 4.33 -0.96 3.28
C GLY A 170 5.25 -1.89 2.49
N VAL A 171 5.19 -1.76 1.18
CA VAL A 171 5.91 -2.55 0.18
C VAL A 171 6.68 -1.61 -0.76
N VAL A 172 7.34 -2.15 -1.78
CA VAL A 172 7.96 -1.32 -2.83
C VAL A 172 6.90 -0.45 -3.51
N LEU A 173 7.24 0.78 -3.84
CA LEU A 173 6.27 1.73 -4.42
C LEU A 173 5.79 1.30 -5.82
N LEU A 174 6.70 0.76 -6.65
CA LEU A 174 6.40 0.14 -7.95
C LEU A 174 7.00 -1.26 -7.98
N ASP A 175 6.20 -2.26 -8.32
CA ASP A 175 6.63 -3.66 -8.40
C ASP A 175 6.93 -4.07 -9.84
N TYR A 176 8.14 -3.74 -10.31
CA TYR A 176 8.62 -4.11 -11.63
C TYR A 176 8.57 -5.61 -11.91
N ASN A 177 8.87 -6.44 -10.90
CA ASN A 177 8.87 -7.88 -11.10
C ASN A 177 7.48 -8.39 -11.43
N LEU A 178 6.46 -7.85 -10.77
CA LEU A 178 5.07 -8.19 -11.05
C LEU A 178 4.66 -7.80 -12.48
N TRP A 179 5.08 -6.62 -12.94
CA TRP A 179 4.80 -6.18 -14.30
C TRP A 179 5.57 -6.99 -15.35
N ASN A 180 6.81 -7.38 -15.07
CA ASN A 180 7.58 -8.28 -15.94
C ASN A 180 6.92 -9.66 -16.03
N GLU A 181 6.40 -10.22 -14.93
CA GLU A 181 5.64 -11.47 -14.96
C GLU A 181 4.38 -11.35 -15.84
N ILE A 182 3.65 -10.23 -15.75
CA ILE A 182 2.48 -9.96 -16.59
C ILE A 182 2.88 -9.88 -18.07
N TYR A 183 4.04 -9.31 -18.39
CA TYR A 183 4.59 -9.23 -19.72
C TYR A 183 5.01 -10.59 -20.26
N GLU A 184 5.78 -11.37 -19.49
CA GLU A 184 6.27 -12.70 -19.87
C GLU A 184 5.13 -13.71 -20.12
N GLU A 185 4.01 -13.56 -19.40
CA GLU A 185 2.79 -14.35 -19.62
C GLU A 185 1.99 -13.92 -20.87
N GLY A 186 2.50 -12.97 -21.67
CA GLY A 186 1.87 -12.51 -22.91
C GLY A 186 0.55 -11.75 -22.70
N LEU A 187 0.39 -11.13 -21.52
CA LEU A 187 -0.78 -10.33 -21.17
C LEU A 187 -0.69 -8.90 -21.72
N ILE A 188 0.51 -8.46 -22.07
CA ILE A 188 0.82 -7.20 -22.74
C ILE A 188 1.47 -7.55 -24.09
N CYS A 189 1.22 -6.77 -25.14
CA CYS A 189 1.65 -7.08 -26.51
C CYS A 189 3.11 -7.47 -26.66
N ASP A 190 3.39 -8.47 -27.52
CA ASP A 190 4.71 -9.06 -27.79
C ASP A 190 5.78 -8.05 -28.29
N ASP A 191 5.36 -6.90 -28.80
CA ASP A 191 6.27 -5.89 -29.37
C ASP A 191 6.81 -4.90 -28.32
N TYR A 192 6.45 -5.11 -27.04
CA TYR A 192 6.77 -4.16 -25.98
C TYR A 192 7.79 -4.72 -24.99
N GLN A 193 9.00 -4.18 -25.01
CA GLN A 193 9.98 -4.39 -23.93
C GLN A 193 9.76 -3.28 -22.88
N LEU A 194 9.37 -3.64 -21.67
CA LEU A 194 9.38 -2.72 -20.52
C LEU A 194 10.80 -2.17 -20.38
N LYS A 195 11.02 -0.94 -20.81
CA LYS A 195 12.28 -0.24 -20.54
C LYS A 195 12.33 0.03 -19.04
N GLU A 196 13.48 -0.19 -18.45
CA GLU A 196 13.73 0.18 -17.06
C GLU A 196 13.57 1.70 -16.93
N VAL A 197 12.40 2.13 -16.45
CA VAL A 197 12.12 3.55 -16.19
C VAL A 197 12.82 3.90 -14.90
N ASP A 198 13.58 4.98 -14.91
CA ASP A 198 14.14 5.55 -13.69
C ASP A 198 13.02 6.19 -12.86
N TYR A 199 12.25 5.32 -12.16
CA TYR A 199 11.16 5.78 -11.33
C TYR A 199 11.62 6.63 -10.14
N TYR A 200 12.89 6.51 -9.72
CA TYR A 200 13.47 7.39 -8.71
C TYR A 200 13.52 8.83 -9.22
N ALA A 201 14.00 9.03 -10.46
CA ALA A 201 13.97 10.34 -11.08
C ALA A 201 12.54 10.90 -11.23
N LEU A 202 11.55 10.04 -11.55
CA LEU A 202 10.15 10.45 -11.58
C LEU A 202 9.63 10.86 -10.21
N CYS A 203 10.00 10.15 -9.15
CA CYS A 203 9.64 10.51 -7.78
C CYS A 203 10.30 11.82 -7.34
N ASP A 204 11.59 12.00 -7.65
CA ASP A 204 12.38 13.17 -7.26
C ASP A 204 11.87 14.47 -7.93
N THR A 205 11.23 14.37 -9.09
CA THR A 205 10.64 15.51 -9.81
C THR A 205 9.13 15.68 -9.59
N ASN A 206 8.49 14.73 -8.88
CA ASN A 206 7.06 14.76 -8.67
C ASN A 206 6.65 15.91 -7.75
N LYS A 207 5.74 16.77 -8.22
CA LYS A 207 5.32 17.96 -7.46
C LYS A 207 4.71 17.65 -6.09
N TYR A 208 3.92 16.58 -5.98
CA TYR A 208 3.28 16.21 -4.70
C TYR A 208 4.29 15.58 -3.74
N ALA A 209 5.24 14.77 -4.24
CA ALA A 209 6.35 14.26 -3.45
C ALA A 209 7.20 15.39 -2.88
N LEU A 210 7.54 16.38 -3.71
CA LEU A 210 8.27 17.58 -3.28
C LEU A 210 7.48 18.42 -2.25
N MET A 211 6.16 18.55 -2.43
CA MET A 211 5.31 19.22 -1.45
C MET A 211 5.26 18.46 -0.12
N LEU A 212 5.13 17.13 -0.15
CA LEU A 212 5.18 16.28 1.04
C LEU A 212 6.52 16.41 1.77
N ASP A 213 7.63 16.36 1.06
CA ASP A 213 8.97 16.58 1.66
C ASP A 213 9.08 17.96 2.30
N LYS A 214 8.66 19.00 1.59
CA LYS A 214 8.75 20.38 2.04
C LYS A 214 7.94 20.66 3.31
N HIS A 215 6.71 20.14 3.38
CA HIS A 215 5.76 20.51 4.43
C HIS A 215 5.65 19.46 5.55
N TYR A 216 5.92 18.19 5.25
CA TYR A 216 5.64 17.06 6.14
C TYR A 216 6.81 16.08 6.29
N LYS A 217 8.05 16.52 6.06
CA LYS A 217 9.26 15.70 6.14
C LYS A 217 9.39 14.90 7.45
N LYS A 218 8.95 15.47 8.57
CA LYS A 218 8.99 14.79 9.87
C LYS A 218 7.96 13.66 10.00
N ASN A 219 6.88 13.75 9.22
CA ASN A 219 5.77 12.81 9.24
C ASN A 219 5.97 11.65 8.29
N ILE A 220 6.97 11.72 7.42
CA ILE A 220 7.22 10.76 6.36
C ILE A 220 8.67 10.33 6.45
N VAL A 221 8.92 9.02 6.34
CA VAL A 221 10.30 8.55 6.22
C VAL A 221 10.75 8.75 4.78
N TYR A 222 11.74 9.57 4.61
CA TYR A 222 12.20 10.03 3.31
C TYR A 222 13.60 9.48 2.97
N PRO A 223 13.92 9.11 1.72
CA PRO A 223 13.02 9.04 0.57
C PRO A 223 11.95 7.95 0.76
N PHE A 224 10.70 8.38 0.60
CA PHE A 224 9.54 7.52 0.89
C PHE A 224 9.43 6.32 -0.06
N TRP A 225 9.89 6.48 -1.28
CA TRP A 225 9.84 5.49 -2.37
C TRP A 225 11.00 4.49 -2.37
N GLU A 226 12.03 4.68 -1.56
CA GLU A 226 13.10 3.69 -1.47
C GLU A 226 12.64 2.44 -0.74
N TYR A 227 12.90 1.27 -1.35
CA TYR A 227 12.56 -0.03 -0.75
C TYR A 227 13.14 -0.18 0.65
N ASP A 228 14.37 0.28 0.88
CA ASP A 228 15.04 0.18 2.19
C ASP A 228 14.32 0.93 3.31
N ASN A 229 13.47 1.89 2.98
CA ASN A 229 12.63 2.61 3.91
C ASN A 229 11.24 1.99 4.08
N SER A 230 10.91 0.94 3.32
CA SER A 230 9.63 0.23 3.42
C SER A 230 9.60 -0.72 4.63
N ILE A 231 8.38 -1.03 5.07
CA ILE A 231 8.18 -2.05 6.13
C ILE A 231 8.58 -3.43 5.62
N ALA A 232 8.33 -3.74 4.34
CA ALA A 232 8.74 -4.99 3.73
C ALA A 232 10.27 -5.19 3.82
N SER A 233 11.07 -4.17 3.51
CA SER A 233 12.53 -4.26 3.64
C SER A 233 12.98 -4.57 5.07
N ILE A 234 12.37 -3.93 6.05
CA ILE A 234 12.71 -4.14 7.47
C ILE A 234 12.40 -5.59 7.88
N THR A 235 11.26 -6.14 7.42
CA THR A 235 10.88 -7.53 7.71
C THR A 235 11.74 -8.52 6.93
N ASP A 236 12.09 -8.23 5.69
CA ASP A 236 12.91 -9.10 4.83
C ASP A 236 14.34 -9.25 5.32
N LYS A 237 14.96 -8.19 5.83
CA LYS A 237 16.30 -8.25 6.46
C LYS A 237 16.35 -9.24 7.63
N ASN A 238 15.17 -9.61 8.17
CA ASN A 238 15.00 -10.56 9.27
C ASN A 238 13.97 -11.65 8.94
N SER A 239 13.84 -12.03 7.66
CA SER A 239 12.74 -12.85 7.13
C SER A 239 12.49 -14.16 7.89
N ASN A 240 13.54 -14.83 8.37
CA ASN A 240 13.40 -16.09 9.11
C ASN A 240 12.72 -15.93 10.50
N LYS A 241 12.58 -14.70 11.01
CA LYS A 241 12.02 -14.41 12.34
C LYS A 241 10.76 -13.56 12.29
N LEU A 242 10.65 -12.67 11.30
CA LEU A 242 9.66 -11.61 11.28
C LEU A 242 8.56 -11.81 10.23
N THR A 243 8.76 -12.73 9.28
CA THR A 243 7.77 -13.06 8.24
C THR A 243 7.10 -14.41 8.51
N ILE A 244 5.95 -14.63 7.89
CA ILE A 244 5.19 -15.87 8.01
C ILE A 244 6.01 -17.06 7.47
N SER A 245 6.63 -16.88 6.28
CA SER A 245 7.55 -17.86 5.69
C SER A 245 8.49 -17.17 4.69
N LYS A 246 9.37 -17.96 4.04
CA LYS A 246 10.22 -17.47 2.96
C LYS A 246 9.44 -17.10 1.70
N THR A 247 8.32 -17.77 1.48
CA THR A 247 7.42 -17.56 0.32
C THR A 247 6.30 -16.56 0.64
N ASP A 248 5.92 -16.43 1.89
CA ASP A 248 4.96 -15.43 2.35
C ASP A 248 5.65 -14.41 3.25
N ARG A 249 6.01 -13.28 2.66
CA ARG A 249 6.78 -12.19 3.31
C ARG A 249 5.94 -11.28 4.20
N HIS A 250 4.65 -11.56 4.39
CA HIS A 250 3.85 -10.80 5.34
C HIS A 250 4.41 -10.94 6.76
N PRO A 251 4.38 -9.86 7.56
CA PRO A 251 4.85 -9.90 8.94
C PRO A 251 4.06 -10.93 9.76
N ASN A 252 4.76 -11.80 10.46
CA ASN A 252 4.18 -12.70 11.48
C ASN A 252 3.90 -11.93 12.78
N ALA A 253 3.48 -12.62 13.84
CA ALA A 253 3.19 -11.99 15.14
C ALA A 253 4.37 -11.15 15.68
N GLN A 254 5.61 -11.62 15.53
CA GLN A 254 6.80 -10.88 15.96
C GLN A 254 7.08 -9.69 15.04
N GLY A 255 6.86 -9.84 13.73
CA GLY A 255 6.92 -8.76 12.76
C GLY A 255 5.93 -7.64 13.08
N GLN A 256 4.71 -7.97 13.47
CA GLN A 256 3.70 -7.00 13.88
C GLN A 256 4.11 -6.22 15.15
N VAL A 257 4.70 -6.90 16.13
CA VAL A 257 5.26 -6.23 17.33
C VAL A 257 6.39 -5.29 16.96
N MET A 258 7.29 -5.71 16.06
CA MET A 258 8.38 -4.85 15.60
C MET A 258 7.84 -3.62 14.86
N MET A 259 6.85 -3.78 13.97
CA MET A 259 6.19 -2.67 13.28
C MET A 259 5.59 -1.67 14.27
N SER A 260 4.85 -2.15 15.28
CA SER A 260 4.26 -1.30 16.33
C SER A 260 5.33 -0.45 17.01
N ARG A 261 6.43 -1.06 17.47
CA ARG A 261 7.54 -0.36 18.15
C ARG A 261 8.21 0.68 17.24
N PHE A 262 8.41 0.31 15.99
CA PHE A 262 9.02 1.19 15.00
C PHE A 262 8.14 2.43 14.73
N LEU A 263 6.83 2.22 14.56
CA LEU A 263 5.86 3.30 14.35
C LEU A 263 5.71 4.17 15.60
N HIS A 264 5.75 3.57 16.79
CA HIS A 264 5.75 4.31 18.06
C HIS A 264 6.97 5.23 18.19
N ALA A 265 8.17 4.71 17.91
CA ALA A 265 9.38 5.51 17.91
C ALA A 265 9.34 6.66 16.88
N ALA A 266 8.78 6.41 15.70
CA ALA A 266 8.61 7.43 14.68
C ALA A 266 7.63 8.52 15.12
N LEU A 267 6.53 8.16 15.80
CA LEU A 267 5.57 9.12 16.37
C LEU A 267 6.19 10.04 17.42
N ALA A 268 7.17 9.57 18.19
CA ALA A 268 7.86 10.40 19.16
C ALA A 268 8.64 11.57 18.52
N ASN A 269 9.03 11.45 17.26
CA ASN A 269 9.80 12.46 16.51
C ASN A 269 8.90 13.48 15.77
N VAL A 270 7.58 13.30 15.81
CA VAL A 270 6.58 14.16 15.13
C VAL A 270 5.91 15.08 16.14
N SER A 271 6.57 15.57 17.10
CA SER A 271 6.05 16.55 18.08
C SER A 271 6.31 17.99 17.64
#